data_3816983a2f6134569a9fd1ca3edef848
#
_entry.id   3816983a2f6134569a9fd1ca3edef848
#
_cell.length_a   1.000
_cell.length_b   1.000
_cell.length_c   1.000
_cell.angle_alpha   90.00
_cell.angle_beta   90.00
_cell.angle_gamma   90.00
#
_symmetry.space_group_name_H-M   'P 1'
#
loop_
_entity.id
_entity.type
_entity.pdbx_description
1 polymer ?
#
loop_
_entity_poly.entity_id
_entity_poly.type
_entity_poly.pdbx_seq_one_letter_code
_entity_poly.pdbx_strand_id
1 'polypeptide(L)'
;MTSADHGGVAEHSTISTLTLQHRISDDWAADPWAEVRPLVDGVDVLKEVHPEGFADSCRHWRGPRESWPLTVAEKPRRIMITAPTCTAGCCGALYVTIRRDGDQVLWEAWENTSNTTAVPADFRFDLAQYEAELARAAADRRWEEPVDTVARLLEQTLADSGWFERWGCVLSSVSPRREEPDLPDELTGPQGVDVHFHQVHGAGERKKSYRCELIVTQDDPVEEQLRRLTDRIMADDPRKTAEADC
;
A
#
# COMPACT_ATOMS: atom_id res chain seq x y z
N MET A 1 24.52 29.80 -49.19
CA MET A 1 24.70 29.26 -47.83
C MET A 1 23.57 29.84 -47.00
N THR A 2 22.45 29.13 -46.93
CA THR A 2 21.26 29.51 -46.17
C THR A 2 21.22 28.64 -44.93
N SER A 3 21.42 29.28 -43.78
CA SER A 3 21.30 28.64 -42.45
C SER A 3 19.83 28.40 -42.18
N ALA A 4 19.44 27.13 -42.03
CA ALA A 4 18.11 26.77 -41.57
C ALA A 4 18.09 26.87 -40.05
N ASP A 5 17.36 27.85 -39.57
CA ASP A 5 17.02 28.07 -38.17
C ASP A 5 16.01 26.99 -37.77
N HIS A 6 16.47 25.99 -37.02
CA HIS A 6 15.59 24.99 -36.41
C HIS A 6 15.03 25.60 -35.12
N GLY A 7 13.99 26.41 -35.30
CA GLY A 7 13.14 26.82 -34.20
C GLY A 7 12.49 25.58 -33.54
N GLY A 8 13.13 25.06 -32.50
CA GLY A 8 12.52 24.06 -31.63
C GLY A 8 11.29 24.70 -30.98
N VAL A 9 10.10 24.30 -31.43
CA VAL A 9 8.85 24.56 -30.72
C VAL A 9 8.99 23.84 -29.37
N ALA A 10 9.15 24.61 -28.31
CA ALA A 10 9.02 24.10 -26.97
C ALA A 10 7.58 23.56 -26.85
N GLU A 11 7.41 22.25 -26.91
CA GLU A 11 6.15 21.62 -26.53
C GLU A 11 5.85 22.10 -25.12
N HIS A 12 4.86 22.94 -24.96
CA HIS A 12 4.32 23.32 -23.67
C HIS A 12 3.63 22.08 -23.13
N SER A 13 4.39 21.25 -22.44
CA SER A 13 3.86 20.11 -21.73
C SER A 13 2.82 20.63 -20.74
N THR A 14 1.57 20.30 -20.97
CA THR A 14 0.42 20.69 -20.14
C THR A 14 0.65 20.23 -18.71
N ILE A 15 0.36 21.09 -17.73
CA ILE A 15 0.36 20.71 -16.32
C ILE A 15 -0.86 19.81 -16.09
N SER A 16 -0.62 18.60 -15.62
CA SER A 16 -1.65 17.61 -15.29
C SER A 16 -2.05 17.68 -13.82
N THR A 17 -3.20 17.13 -13.51
CA THR A 17 -3.72 17.01 -12.14
C THR A 17 -3.61 15.56 -11.67
N LEU A 18 -2.92 15.34 -10.55
CA LEU A 18 -2.90 14.05 -9.88
C LEU A 18 -4.12 13.91 -8.97
N THR A 19 -4.76 12.75 -9.03
CA THR A 19 -5.77 12.30 -8.04
C THR A 19 -5.43 10.88 -7.63
N LEU A 20 -5.49 10.59 -6.33
CA LEU A 20 -5.25 9.27 -5.77
C LEU A 20 -6.56 8.66 -5.30
N GLN A 21 -6.89 7.49 -5.82
CA GLN A 21 -8.09 6.77 -5.50
C GLN A 21 -7.75 5.51 -4.70
N HIS A 22 -8.45 5.30 -3.58
CA HIS A 22 -8.41 4.04 -2.88
C HIS A 22 -9.34 3.04 -3.57
N ARG A 23 -8.84 1.83 -3.76
CA ARG A 23 -9.59 0.73 -4.34
C ARG A 23 -9.31 -0.55 -3.57
N ILE A 24 -10.36 -1.24 -3.13
CA ILE A 24 -10.23 -2.61 -2.63
C ILE A 24 -10.12 -3.51 -3.84
N SER A 25 -9.14 -4.39 -3.85
CA SER A 25 -8.97 -5.35 -4.94
C SER A 25 -10.03 -6.44 -4.85
N ASP A 26 -10.53 -6.86 -6.01
CA ASP A 26 -11.40 -8.03 -6.12
C ASP A 26 -10.59 -9.34 -6.19
N ASP A 27 -9.26 -9.26 -6.21
CA ASP A 27 -8.37 -10.41 -6.27
C ASP A 27 -7.95 -10.84 -4.85
N TRP A 28 -8.32 -12.05 -4.45
CA TRP A 28 -7.98 -12.65 -3.16
C TRP A 28 -6.47 -12.78 -2.89
N ALA A 29 -5.66 -12.85 -3.94
CA ALA A 29 -4.19 -12.91 -3.83
C ALA A 29 -3.56 -11.53 -3.60
N ALA A 30 -4.35 -10.45 -3.68
CA ALA A 30 -3.88 -9.10 -3.46
C ALA A 30 -3.57 -8.81 -1.99
N ASP A 31 -2.92 -7.67 -1.75
CA ASP A 31 -2.80 -7.11 -0.40
C ASP A 31 -4.22 -6.92 0.18
N PRO A 32 -4.50 -7.41 1.41
CA PRO A 32 -5.81 -7.26 2.04
C PRO A 32 -6.21 -5.80 2.30
N TRP A 33 -5.27 -4.88 2.20
CA TRP A 33 -5.52 -3.45 2.28
C TRP A 33 -5.88 -2.85 0.92
N ALA A 34 -6.62 -1.74 0.95
CA ALA A 34 -6.89 -1.01 -0.28
C ALA A 34 -5.60 -0.56 -0.97
N GLU A 35 -5.56 -0.64 -2.27
CA GLU A 35 -4.52 -0.02 -3.09
C GLU A 35 -4.78 1.48 -3.26
N VAL A 36 -3.71 2.26 -3.46
CA VAL A 36 -3.78 3.70 -3.78
C VAL A 36 -3.44 3.88 -5.25
N ARG A 37 -4.45 4.08 -6.07
CA ARG A 37 -4.33 4.11 -7.53
C ARG A 37 -4.21 5.54 -8.06
N PRO A 38 -3.17 5.86 -8.86
CA PRO A 38 -2.99 7.18 -9.42
C PRO A 38 -3.87 7.38 -10.66
N LEU A 39 -4.64 8.46 -10.66
CA LEU A 39 -5.35 8.99 -11.81
C LEU A 39 -4.67 10.29 -12.23
N VAL A 40 -4.36 10.43 -13.51
CA VAL A 40 -3.85 11.65 -14.10
C VAL A 40 -4.94 12.25 -14.99
N ASP A 41 -5.34 13.47 -14.70
CA ASP A 41 -6.46 14.16 -15.35
C ASP A 41 -7.75 13.32 -15.36
N GLY A 42 -7.96 12.55 -14.26
CA GLY A 42 -9.11 11.67 -14.08
C GLY A 42 -9.01 10.30 -14.79
N VAL A 43 -7.89 10.01 -15.46
CA VAL A 43 -7.65 8.73 -16.15
C VAL A 43 -6.70 7.85 -15.35
N ASP A 44 -7.08 6.60 -15.11
CA ASP A 44 -6.22 5.59 -14.49
C ASP A 44 -5.09 5.23 -15.47
N VAL A 45 -3.89 5.74 -15.21
CA VAL A 45 -2.72 5.57 -16.08
C VAL A 45 -2.16 4.15 -16.08
N LEU A 46 -2.57 3.31 -15.12
CA LEU A 46 -2.10 1.94 -15.01
C LEU A 46 -2.99 0.96 -15.78
N LYS A 47 -4.25 1.34 -16.02
CA LYS A 47 -5.27 0.44 -16.57
C LYS A 47 -4.93 -0.13 -17.95
N GLU A 48 -4.29 0.68 -18.81
CA GLU A 48 -3.96 0.26 -20.18
C GLU A 48 -2.62 -0.47 -20.29
N VAL A 49 -1.69 -0.16 -19.38
CA VAL A 49 -0.31 -0.69 -19.46
C VAL A 49 -0.09 -1.88 -18.55
N HIS A 50 -0.84 -1.99 -17.47
CA HIS A 50 -0.77 -3.10 -16.52
C HIS A 50 -2.13 -3.34 -15.85
N PRO A 51 -3.16 -3.81 -16.60
CA PRO A 51 -4.55 -3.85 -16.13
C PRO A 51 -4.77 -4.72 -14.90
N GLU A 52 -4.00 -5.80 -14.75
CA GLU A 52 -4.04 -6.73 -13.61
C GLU A 52 -3.00 -6.40 -12.53
N GLY A 53 -2.30 -5.29 -12.68
CA GLY A 53 -1.29 -4.86 -11.72
C GLY A 53 -1.90 -4.11 -10.55
N PHE A 54 -1.33 -4.35 -9.36
CA PHE A 54 -1.69 -3.61 -8.14
C PHE A 54 -0.83 -2.37 -8.01
N ALA A 55 -1.47 -1.27 -7.68
CA ALA A 55 -0.79 -0.09 -7.18
C ALA A 55 -0.33 -0.32 -5.73
N ASP A 56 0.30 0.69 -5.15
CA ASP A 56 0.83 0.57 -3.81
C ASP A 56 -0.26 0.49 -2.74
N SER A 57 -0.02 -0.30 -1.69
CA SER A 57 -0.96 -0.48 -0.58
C SER A 57 -1.11 0.78 0.26
N CYS A 58 -2.33 1.15 0.63
CA CYS A 58 -2.60 2.28 1.54
C CYS A 58 -1.89 2.13 2.89
N ARG A 59 -1.46 0.94 3.26
CA ARG A 59 -0.67 0.68 4.44
C ARG A 59 0.65 1.45 4.45
N HIS A 60 1.33 1.56 3.31
CA HIS A 60 2.59 2.28 3.17
C HIS A 60 2.44 3.80 3.31
N TRP A 61 1.21 4.30 3.28
CA TRP A 61 0.88 5.72 3.45
C TRP A 61 0.59 6.12 4.90
N ARG A 62 0.70 5.19 5.85
CA ARG A 62 0.44 5.43 7.28
C ARG A 62 1.64 5.99 8.03
N GLY A 63 2.83 5.79 7.51
CA GLY A 63 4.08 6.30 8.09
C GLY A 63 4.26 7.81 7.94
N PRO A 64 5.43 8.34 8.33
CA PRO A 64 5.77 9.73 8.12
C PRO A 64 5.80 10.05 6.62
N ARG A 65 5.46 11.30 6.29
CA ARG A 65 5.29 11.77 4.90
C ARG A 65 6.49 11.44 4.00
N GLU A 66 7.68 11.50 4.54
CA GLU A 66 8.93 11.24 3.83
C GLU A 66 9.04 9.77 3.34
N SER A 67 8.30 8.87 3.97
CA SER A 67 8.26 7.45 3.60
C SER A 67 7.16 7.09 2.60
N TRP A 68 6.23 8.02 2.30
CA TRP A 68 5.14 7.72 1.37
C TRP A 68 5.67 7.38 -0.04
N PRO A 69 5.05 6.43 -0.74
CA PRO A 69 5.57 5.89 -2.00
C PRO A 69 5.83 6.95 -3.06
N LEU A 70 4.91 7.88 -3.26
CA LEU A 70 4.99 8.91 -4.31
C LEU A 70 5.61 10.23 -3.83
N THR A 71 6.21 10.27 -2.63
CA THR A 71 6.82 11.49 -2.09
C THR A 71 7.98 11.96 -2.97
N VAL A 72 8.00 13.25 -3.25
CA VAL A 72 9.08 13.90 -3.98
C VAL A 72 10.28 14.10 -3.05
N ALA A 73 11.46 13.69 -3.51
CA ALA A 73 12.72 13.88 -2.80
C ALA A 73 13.65 14.85 -3.56
N GLU A 74 14.72 15.29 -2.90
CA GLU A 74 15.76 16.13 -3.54
C GLU A 74 16.41 15.46 -4.74
N LYS A 75 16.57 14.13 -4.68
CA LYS A 75 17.14 13.32 -5.77
C LYS A 75 16.01 12.56 -6.48
N PRO A 76 16.14 12.38 -7.81
CA PRO A 76 15.21 11.55 -8.57
C PRO A 76 15.08 10.17 -7.92
N ARG A 77 13.85 9.66 -7.82
CA ARG A 77 13.55 8.34 -7.26
C ARG A 77 12.89 7.48 -8.32
N ARG A 78 13.45 6.31 -8.58
CA ARG A 78 12.78 5.26 -9.35
C ARG A 78 11.84 4.52 -8.41
N ILE A 79 10.56 4.53 -8.73
CA ILE A 79 9.48 3.98 -7.90
C ILE A 79 8.76 2.90 -8.71
N MET A 80 8.51 1.77 -8.10
CA MET A 80 7.58 0.78 -8.61
C MET A 80 6.16 1.30 -8.38
N ILE A 81 5.39 1.50 -9.44
CA ILE A 81 4.06 2.09 -9.36
C ILE A 81 2.96 1.02 -9.44
N THR A 82 3.26 -0.10 -10.07
CA THR A 82 2.39 -1.28 -10.07
C THR A 82 3.21 -2.53 -10.30
N ALA A 83 2.75 -3.63 -9.72
CA ALA A 83 3.30 -4.97 -9.91
C ALA A 83 2.16 -5.99 -10.06
N PRO A 84 2.41 -7.14 -10.70
CA PRO A 84 1.44 -8.24 -10.73
C PRO A 84 1.31 -8.91 -9.36
N THR A 85 0.23 -9.66 -9.18
CA THR A 85 -0.06 -10.43 -7.94
C THR A 85 1.04 -11.41 -7.56
N CYS A 86 1.76 -11.97 -8.54
CA CYS A 86 2.80 -12.94 -8.23
C CYS A 86 4.05 -12.29 -7.61
N THR A 87 4.96 -11.78 -8.41
CA THR A 87 6.12 -10.98 -7.97
C THR A 87 6.67 -10.16 -9.14
N ALA A 88 7.23 -8.99 -8.85
CA ALA A 88 7.89 -8.15 -9.84
C ALA A 88 9.07 -8.87 -10.54
N GLY A 89 9.73 -9.80 -9.86
CA GLY A 89 10.83 -10.58 -10.43
C GLY A 89 10.37 -11.70 -11.39
N CYS A 90 9.10 -12.12 -11.31
CA CYS A 90 8.53 -13.17 -12.15
C CYS A 90 7.82 -12.60 -13.39
N CYS A 91 6.88 -11.68 -13.16
CA CYS A 91 5.96 -11.17 -14.18
C CYS A 91 6.26 -9.72 -14.59
N GLY A 92 7.30 -9.13 -14.04
CA GLY A 92 7.68 -7.75 -14.27
C GLY A 92 6.91 -6.76 -13.40
N ALA A 93 7.16 -5.48 -13.63
CA ALA A 93 6.50 -4.37 -12.95
C ALA A 93 6.65 -3.09 -13.79
N LEU A 94 5.82 -2.10 -13.51
CA LEU A 94 5.93 -0.77 -14.09
C LEU A 94 6.62 0.17 -13.10
N TYR A 95 7.64 0.84 -13.56
CA TYR A 95 8.39 1.83 -12.80
C TYR A 95 8.30 3.20 -13.43
N VAL A 96 8.41 4.21 -12.59
CA VAL A 96 8.51 5.62 -13.00
C VAL A 96 9.60 6.32 -12.21
N THR A 97 10.29 7.26 -12.82
CA THR A 97 11.19 8.16 -12.09
C THR A 97 10.43 9.43 -11.72
N ILE A 98 10.35 9.70 -10.42
CA ILE A 98 9.75 10.91 -9.88
C ILE A 98 10.86 11.87 -9.46
N ARG A 99 10.79 13.12 -9.95
CA ARG A 99 11.71 14.17 -9.55
C ARG A 99 11.03 15.51 -9.41
N ARG A 100 11.66 16.39 -8.66
CA ARG A 100 11.28 17.79 -8.56
C ARG A 100 12.04 18.63 -9.59
N ASP A 101 11.34 19.59 -10.17
CA ASP A 101 11.90 20.60 -11.08
C ASP A 101 11.29 21.97 -10.74
N GLY A 102 11.96 22.71 -9.85
CA GLY A 102 11.43 23.96 -9.32
C GLY A 102 10.16 23.77 -8.51
N ASP A 103 9.05 24.31 -9.00
CA ASP A 103 7.69 24.19 -8.46
C ASP A 103 6.85 23.12 -9.16
N GLN A 104 7.50 22.22 -9.89
CA GLN A 104 6.86 21.12 -10.59
C GLN A 104 7.36 19.76 -10.10
N VAL A 105 6.53 18.74 -10.27
CA VAL A 105 6.86 17.33 -10.14
C VAL A 105 6.77 16.69 -11.51
N LEU A 106 7.79 15.92 -11.87
CA LEU A 106 7.83 15.19 -13.12
C LEU A 106 7.78 13.70 -12.88
N TRP A 107 6.93 13.03 -13.63
CA TRP A 107 6.92 11.59 -13.80
C TRP A 107 7.45 11.27 -15.18
N GLU A 108 8.62 10.67 -15.24
CA GLU A 108 9.35 10.46 -16.50
C GLU A 108 10.16 9.14 -16.44
N ALA A 109 10.82 8.82 -17.56
CA ALA A 109 11.67 7.65 -17.67
C ALA A 109 10.97 6.37 -17.19
N TRP A 110 9.78 6.15 -17.74
CA TRP A 110 8.99 4.96 -17.49
C TRP A 110 9.71 3.69 -17.96
N GLU A 111 9.62 2.63 -17.16
CA GLU A 111 10.19 1.32 -17.47
C GLU A 111 9.15 0.24 -17.13
N ASN A 112 8.73 -0.51 -18.15
CA ASN A 112 7.89 -1.69 -17.99
C ASN A 112 8.75 -2.94 -18.19
N THR A 113 8.96 -3.70 -17.11
CA THR A 113 9.77 -4.92 -17.12
C THR A 113 8.94 -6.17 -17.39
N SER A 114 7.63 -6.03 -17.62
CA SER A 114 6.75 -7.14 -18.00
C SER A 114 6.92 -7.53 -19.48
N ASN A 115 6.11 -8.47 -19.95
CA ASN A 115 6.13 -8.91 -21.36
C ASN A 115 5.59 -7.87 -22.35
N THR A 116 5.10 -6.73 -21.89
CA THR A 116 4.64 -5.61 -22.71
C THR A 116 5.62 -4.46 -22.64
N THR A 117 5.82 -3.75 -23.74
CA THR A 117 6.64 -2.54 -23.81
C THR A 117 5.84 -1.26 -23.64
N ALA A 118 4.53 -1.38 -23.48
CA ALA A 118 3.67 -0.20 -23.29
C ALA A 118 4.02 0.52 -21.98
N VAL A 119 4.16 1.84 -22.07
CA VAL A 119 4.38 2.73 -20.93
C VAL A 119 3.49 3.97 -21.05
N PRO A 120 3.10 4.62 -19.95
CA PRO A 120 2.41 5.89 -19.98
C PRO A 120 3.28 7.00 -20.62
N ALA A 121 2.65 8.11 -20.99
CA ALA A 121 3.38 9.34 -21.32
C ALA A 121 4.02 9.95 -20.07
N ASP A 122 4.99 10.83 -20.27
CA ASP A 122 5.55 11.64 -19.19
C ASP A 122 4.52 12.70 -18.72
N PHE A 123 4.47 12.93 -17.41
CA PHE A 123 3.54 13.86 -16.79
C PHE A 123 4.29 14.95 -16.00
N ARG A 124 3.65 16.13 -15.94
CA ARG A 124 4.09 17.26 -15.13
C ARG A 124 2.94 17.71 -14.25
N PHE A 125 3.21 17.93 -12.96
CA PHE A 125 2.24 18.35 -11.97
C PHE A 125 2.72 19.64 -11.30
N ASP A 126 1.80 20.49 -10.87
CA ASP A 126 2.11 21.55 -9.91
C ASP A 126 2.48 20.93 -8.58
N LEU A 127 3.59 21.36 -7.97
CA LEU A 127 4.11 20.79 -6.73
C LEU A 127 3.12 20.92 -5.57
N ALA A 128 2.47 22.07 -5.45
CA ALA A 128 1.55 22.31 -4.34
C ALA A 128 0.28 21.43 -4.45
N GLN A 129 -0.27 21.31 -5.68
CA GLN A 129 -1.39 20.41 -5.96
C GLN A 129 -1.00 18.95 -5.69
N TYR A 130 0.15 18.52 -6.19
CA TYR A 130 0.67 17.17 -6.00
C TYR A 130 0.81 16.81 -4.51
N GLU A 131 1.48 17.65 -3.74
CA GLU A 131 1.70 17.43 -2.31
C GLU A 131 0.40 17.48 -1.49
N ALA A 132 -0.54 18.36 -1.87
CA ALA A 132 -1.86 18.41 -1.24
C ALA A 132 -2.65 17.11 -1.50
N GLU A 133 -2.54 16.55 -2.71
CA GLU A 133 -3.21 15.30 -3.04
C GLU A 133 -2.61 14.11 -2.29
N LEU A 134 -1.28 14.02 -2.14
CA LEU A 134 -0.66 12.99 -1.30
C LEU A 134 -1.18 13.07 0.14
N ALA A 135 -1.22 14.27 0.72
CA ALA A 135 -1.71 14.48 2.07
C ALA A 135 -3.20 14.11 2.22
N ARG A 136 -4.03 14.47 1.23
CA ARG A 136 -5.45 14.11 1.18
C ARG A 136 -5.62 12.59 1.15
N ALA A 137 -4.91 11.90 0.27
CA ALA A 137 -5.01 10.44 0.13
C ALA A 137 -4.56 9.72 1.40
N ALA A 138 -3.45 10.15 2.01
CA ALA A 138 -2.96 9.56 3.25
C ALA A 138 -3.93 9.76 4.44
N ALA A 139 -4.75 10.82 4.42
CA ALA A 139 -5.74 11.10 5.46
C ALA A 139 -7.13 10.50 5.17
N ASP A 140 -7.39 10.07 3.94
CA ASP A 140 -8.71 9.57 3.54
C ASP A 140 -8.99 8.21 4.17
N ARG A 141 -10.09 8.11 4.92
CA ARG A 141 -10.59 6.90 5.58
C ARG A 141 -11.97 6.47 5.09
N ARG A 142 -12.53 7.15 4.08
CA ARG A 142 -13.89 6.89 3.59
C ARG A 142 -14.03 5.54 2.89
N TRP A 143 -12.93 4.94 2.52
CA TRP A 143 -12.86 3.60 1.94
C TRP A 143 -12.83 2.49 2.99
N GLU A 144 -12.52 2.83 4.28
CA GLU A 144 -12.44 1.85 5.35
C GLU A 144 -13.81 1.27 5.68
N GLU A 145 -13.92 -0.04 5.65
CA GLU A 145 -14.99 -0.80 6.29
C GLU A 145 -14.70 -0.98 7.78
N PRO A 146 -15.66 -1.43 8.60
CA PRO A 146 -15.42 -1.68 10.03
C PRO A 146 -14.19 -2.56 10.31
N VAL A 147 -13.96 -3.61 9.51
CA VAL A 147 -12.81 -4.50 9.65
C VAL A 147 -11.48 -3.78 9.39
N ASP A 148 -11.43 -2.87 8.42
CA ASP A 148 -10.22 -2.07 8.14
C ASP A 148 -9.91 -1.13 9.29
N THR A 149 -10.95 -0.48 9.81
CA THR A 149 -10.83 0.43 10.94
C THR A 149 -10.34 -0.34 12.18
N VAL A 150 -10.91 -1.52 12.47
CA VAL A 150 -10.46 -2.38 13.58
C VAL A 150 -9.00 -2.80 13.38
N ALA A 151 -8.63 -3.28 12.20
CA ALA A 151 -7.26 -3.70 11.91
C ALA A 151 -6.25 -2.56 12.13
N ARG A 152 -6.53 -1.38 11.61
CA ARG A 152 -5.68 -0.21 11.75
C ARG A 152 -5.53 0.25 13.20
N LEU A 153 -6.64 0.36 13.95
CA LEU A 153 -6.61 0.79 15.35
C LEU A 153 -5.95 -0.26 16.25
N LEU A 154 -6.18 -1.54 15.97
CA LEU A 154 -5.54 -2.63 16.69
C LEU A 154 -4.02 -2.64 16.45
N GLU A 155 -3.56 -2.48 15.21
CA GLU A 155 -2.13 -2.37 14.89
C GLU A 155 -1.47 -1.24 15.69
N GLN A 156 -2.08 -0.07 15.70
CA GLN A 156 -1.58 1.09 16.46
C GLN A 156 -1.57 0.81 17.97
N THR A 157 -2.67 0.29 18.52
CA THR A 157 -2.79 -0.01 19.95
C THR A 157 -1.74 -1.03 20.40
N LEU A 158 -1.54 -2.09 19.62
CA LEU A 158 -0.56 -3.14 19.92
C LEU A 158 0.87 -2.63 19.81
N ALA A 159 1.19 -1.83 18.79
CA ALA A 159 2.50 -1.22 18.63
C ALA A 159 2.84 -0.27 19.79
N ASP A 160 1.90 0.60 20.18
CA ASP A 160 2.11 1.58 21.24
C ASP A 160 2.19 0.91 22.63
N SER A 161 1.64 -0.29 22.80
CA SER A 161 1.61 -0.98 24.09
C SER A 161 2.95 -1.56 24.53
N GLY A 162 3.87 -1.82 23.62
CA GLY A 162 5.12 -2.55 23.88
C GLY A 162 4.88 -4.00 24.35
N TRP A 163 3.68 -4.55 24.05
CA TRP A 163 3.32 -5.89 24.55
C TRP A 163 4.18 -7.01 23.95
N PHE A 164 4.41 -6.97 22.64
CA PHE A 164 5.18 -8.01 21.96
C PHE A 164 6.64 -8.02 22.40
N GLU A 165 7.23 -6.87 22.66
CA GLU A 165 8.62 -6.71 23.12
C GLU A 165 8.83 -7.37 24.48
N ARG A 166 7.83 -7.36 25.38
CA ARG A 166 7.89 -8.03 26.69
C ARG A 166 8.08 -9.54 26.56
N TRP A 167 7.61 -10.11 25.45
CA TRP A 167 7.71 -11.54 25.15
C TRP A 167 8.84 -11.89 24.18
N GLY A 168 9.73 -10.91 23.86
CA GLY A 168 10.79 -11.08 22.88
C GLY A 168 10.25 -11.31 21.48
N CYS A 169 9.12 -10.69 21.17
CA CYS A 169 8.50 -10.71 19.85
C CYS A 169 8.46 -9.31 19.24
N VAL A 170 8.25 -9.25 17.94
CA VAL A 170 8.02 -8.01 17.18
C VAL A 170 6.74 -8.15 16.40
N LEU A 171 5.82 -7.19 16.57
CA LEU A 171 4.63 -7.07 15.73
C LEU A 171 5.06 -6.77 14.30
N SER A 172 4.61 -7.57 13.34
CA SER A 172 4.89 -7.38 11.92
C SER A 172 3.78 -6.61 11.23
N SER A 173 2.53 -7.01 11.46
CA SER A 173 1.35 -6.37 10.88
C SER A 173 0.06 -6.82 11.54
N VAL A 174 -0.97 -5.99 11.37
CA VAL A 174 -2.37 -6.40 11.53
C VAL A 174 -3.06 -6.16 10.20
N SER A 175 -3.63 -7.19 9.62
CA SER A 175 -4.26 -7.15 8.31
C SER A 175 -5.75 -7.48 8.40
N PRO A 176 -6.62 -6.75 7.68
CA PRO A 176 -8.04 -7.13 7.59
C PRO A 176 -8.18 -8.39 6.76
N ARG A 177 -9.10 -9.27 7.14
CA ARG A 177 -9.59 -10.39 6.35
C ARG A 177 -11.07 -10.14 6.07
N ARG A 178 -11.40 -9.96 4.80
CA ARG A 178 -12.77 -9.75 4.33
C ARG A 178 -13.41 -11.09 3.98
N GLU A 179 -14.72 -11.15 4.08
CA GLU A 179 -15.48 -12.23 3.48
C GLU A 179 -15.42 -12.08 1.95
N GLU A 180 -15.18 -13.18 1.28
CA GLU A 180 -15.20 -13.24 -0.18
C GLU A 180 -16.44 -14.04 -0.60
N PRO A 181 -17.49 -13.37 -1.06
CA PRO A 181 -18.79 -14.01 -1.32
C PRO A 181 -18.73 -15.09 -2.41
N ASP A 182 -17.73 -15.05 -3.27
CA ASP A 182 -17.57 -15.98 -4.39
C ASP A 182 -16.69 -17.20 -4.06
N LEU A 183 -16.08 -17.23 -2.87
CA LEU A 183 -15.27 -18.35 -2.40
C LEU A 183 -15.97 -19.10 -1.28
N PRO A 184 -15.79 -20.44 -1.22
CA PRO A 184 -16.27 -21.22 -0.08
C PRO A 184 -15.66 -20.75 1.25
N ASP A 185 -16.46 -20.64 2.31
CA ASP A 185 -16.03 -20.25 3.66
C ASP A 185 -14.82 -21.03 4.17
N GLU A 186 -14.67 -22.28 3.71
CA GLU A 186 -13.55 -23.17 4.06
C GLU A 186 -12.19 -22.63 3.55
N LEU A 187 -12.21 -21.75 2.54
CA LEU A 187 -10.99 -21.17 1.95
C LEU A 187 -10.69 -19.76 2.47
N THR A 188 -11.70 -18.98 2.84
CA THR A 188 -11.54 -17.59 3.26
C THR A 188 -11.65 -17.39 4.77
N GLY A 189 -12.42 -18.26 5.44
CA GLY A 189 -12.77 -18.10 6.85
C GLY A 189 -13.69 -16.88 7.09
N PRO A 190 -14.16 -16.69 8.34
CA PRO A 190 -15.01 -15.57 8.68
C PRO A 190 -14.25 -14.25 8.63
N GLN A 191 -15.00 -13.15 8.39
CA GLN A 191 -14.45 -11.80 8.46
C GLN A 191 -13.69 -11.57 9.78
N GLY A 192 -12.53 -10.93 9.69
CA GLY A 192 -11.68 -10.77 10.86
C GLY A 192 -10.43 -9.94 10.63
N VAL A 193 -9.51 -10.05 11.57
CA VAL A 193 -8.17 -9.48 11.45
C VAL A 193 -7.13 -10.53 11.78
N ASP A 194 -6.03 -10.51 11.04
CA ASP A 194 -4.88 -11.35 11.22
C ASP A 194 -3.73 -10.56 11.81
N VAL A 195 -3.28 -10.96 13.00
CA VAL A 195 -2.14 -10.34 13.69
C VAL A 195 -0.91 -11.18 13.41
N HIS A 196 0.04 -10.63 12.68
CA HIS A 196 1.31 -11.27 12.35
C HIS A 196 2.43 -10.71 13.22
N PHE A 197 3.21 -11.60 13.80
CA PHE A 197 4.38 -11.22 14.58
C PHE A 197 5.46 -12.31 14.48
N HIS A 198 6.67 -11.99 14.88
CA HIS A 198 7.76 -12.95 14.88
C HIS A 198 8.56 -12.86 16.18
N GLN A 199 9.15 -13.99 16.57
CA GLN A 199 10.04 -14.05 17.70
C GLN A 199 11.42 -13.51 17.31
N VAL A 200 11.99 -12.68 18.20
CA VAL A 200 13.38 -12.22 18.05
C VAL A 200 14.32 -13.35 18.48
N HIS A 201 15.16 -13.78 17.57
CA HIS A 201 16.21 -14.77 17.81
C HIS A 201 17.59 -14.11 17.71
N GLY A 202 18.62 -14.78 18.22
CA GLY A 202 20.01 -14.35 18.07
C GLY A 202 20.44 -14.32 16.60
N ALA A 203 21.53 -13.60 16.33
CA ALA A 203 22.07 -13.50 14.98
C ALA A 203 22.37 -14.88 14.39
N GLY A 204 21.75 -15.22 13.28
CA GLY A 204 21.91 -16.51 12.57
C GLY A 204 20.81 -17.55 12.81
N GLU A 205 19.88 -17.31 13.72
CA GLU A 205 18.74 -18.20 13.91
C GLU A 205 17.59 -17.88 12.94
N ARG A 206 16.83 -18.92 12.57
CA ARG A 206 15.68 -18.77 11.67
C ARG A 206 14.55 -18.05 12.42
N LYS A 207 14.01 -16.97 11.84
CA LYS A 207 12.84 -16.29 12.39
C LYS A 207 11.68 -17.28 12.49
N LYS A 208 11.04 -17.33 13.65
CA LYS A 208 9.78 -18.04 13.82
C LYS A 208 8.64 -17.03 13.75
N SER A 209 7.80 -17.17 12.74
CA SER A 209 6.64 -16.33 12.53
C SER A 209 5.40 -16.95 13.12
N TYR A 210 4.45 -16.11 13.51
CA TYR A 210 3.19 -16.49 14.13
C TYR A 210 2.06 -15.66 13.55
N ARG A 211 0.88 -16.28 13.45
CA ARG A 211 -0.37 -15.65 13.06
C ARG A 211 -1.44 -15.90 14.12
N CYS A 212 -2.16 -14.86 14.51
CA CYS A 212 -3.31 -14.94 15.38
C CYS A 212 -4.53 -14.42 14.64
N GLU A 213 -5.51 -15.29 14.42
CA GLU A 213 -6.77 -14.94 13.76
C GLU A 213 -7.81 -14.47 14.78
N LEU A 214 -8.42 -13.35 14.50
CA LEU A 214 -9.44 -12.73 15.35
C LEU A 214 -10.67 -12.42 14.53
N ILE A 215 -11.84 -12.81 15.02
CA ILE A 215 -13.12 -12.57 14.34
C ILE A 215 -13.59 -11.14 14.63
N VAL A 216 -13.99 -10.45 13.58
CA VAL A 216 -14.63 -9.14 13.59
C VAL A 216 -16.04 -9.30 13.04
N THR A 217 -17.02 -8.67 13.67
CA THR A 217 -18.41 -8.68 13.23
C THR A 217 -18.79 -7.31 12.67
N GLN A 218 -19.69 -7.27 11.70
CA GLN A 218 -20.15 -6.00 11.12
C GLN A 218 -21.11 -5.23 12.04
N ASP A 219 -21.78 -5.94 12.94
CA ASP A 219 -22.85 -5.39 13.80
C ASP A 219 -22.35 -4.75 15.09
N ASP A 220 -21.18 -5.17 15.59
CA ASP A 220 -20.63 -4.67 16.83
C ASP A 220 -19.91 -3.31 16.63
N PRO A 221 -20.00 -2.36 17.57
CA PRO A 221 -19.25 -1.12 17.51
C PRO A 221 -17.73 -1.37 17.45
N VAL A 222 -17.02 -0.59 16.60
CA VAL A 222 -15.58 -0.72 16.39
C VAL A 222 -14.80 -0.62 17.71
N GLU A 223 -15.17 0.32 18.58
CA GLU A 223 -14.49 0.54 19.87
C GLU A 223 -14.62 -0.65 20.81
N GLU A 224 -15.78 -1.30 20.82
CA GLU A 224 -16.02 -2.51 21.64
C GLU A 224 -15.22 -3.69 21.12
N GLN A 225 -15.21 -3.88 19.81
CA GLN A 225 -14.40 -4.90 19.16
C GLN A 225 -12.92 -4.69 19.45
N LEU A 226 -12.42 -3.46 19.24
CA LEU A 226 -11.03 -3.12 19.51
C LEU A 226 -10.62 -3.48 20.95
N ARG A 227 -11.42 -3.09 21.94
CA ARG A 227 -11.16 -3.41 23.34
C ARG A 227 -11.10 -4.91 23.56
N ARG A 228 -12.12 -5.65 23.10
CA ARG A 228 -12.21 -7.11 23.25
C ARG A 228 -11.01 -7.82 22.63
N LEU A 229 -10.61 -7.42 21.42
CA LEU A 229 -9.50 -8.04 20.69
C LEU A 229 -8.16 -7.71 21.34
N THR A 230 -7.97 -6.46 21.78
CA THR A 230 -6.79 -6.04 22.54
C THR A 230 -6.65 -6.84 23.83
N ASP A 231 -7.71 -6.91 24.63
CA ASP A 231 -7.73 -7.68 25.89
C ASP A 231 -7.39 -9.17 25.64
N ARG A 232 -7.93 -9.75 24.57
CA ARG A 232 -7.67 -11.16 24.21
C ARG A 232 -6.20 -11.40 23.87
N ILE A 233 -5.58 -10.52 23.04
CA ILE A 233 -4.17 -10.68 22.66
C ILE A 233 -3.25 -10.44 23.85
N MET A 234 -3.56 -9.44 24.67
CA MET A 234 -2.72 -9.02 25.79
C MET A 234 -2.95 -9.83 27.08
N ALA A 235 -3.82 -10.82 27.07
CA ALA A 235 -4.12 -11.64 28.25
C ALA A 235 -2.96 -12.55 28.67
N ASP A 236 -2.17 -13.07 27.74
CA ASP A 236 -1.06 -14.00 27.99
C ASP A 236 0.00 -13.89 26.88
N ASP A 237 1.05 -14.70 26.96
CA ASP A 237 2.09 -14.82 25.93
C ASP A 237 1.45 -15.03 24.55
N PRO A 238 1.67 -14.12 23.59
CA PRO A 238 1.01 -14.16 22.28
C PRO A 238 1.28 -15.46 21.50
N ARG A 239 2.41 -16.12 21.75
CA ARG A 239 2.76 -17.40 21.10
C ARG A 239 1.89 -18.58 21.50
N LYS A 240 1.14 -18.48 22.63
CA LYS A 240 0.24 -19.54 23.09
C LYS A 240 -1.10 -19.55 22.36
N THR A 241 -1.51 -18.39 21.83
CA THR A 241 -2.80 -18.21 21.15
C THR A 241 -2.67 -18.14 19.64
N ALA A 242 -1.44 -18.10 19.14
CA ALA A 242 -1.14 -17.97 17.71
C ALA A 242 -0.71 -19.31 17.09
N GLU A 243 -1.01 -19.48 15.83
CA GLU A 243 -0.46 -20.55 15.01
C GLU A 243 0.93 -20.17 14.53
N ALA A 244 1.84 -21.15 14.51
CA ALA A 244 3.16 -20.93 13.95
C ALA A 244 3.09 -21.06 12.42
N ASP A 245 3.49 -20.01 11.71
CA ASP A 245 3.68 -20.07 10.27
C ASP A 245 4.93 -20.90 9.95
N CYS A 246 4.80 -21.86 9.02
CA CYS A 246 5.86 -22.78 8.60
C CYS A 246 6.84 -22.14 7.58
#